data_1f614ca8fd9f65dcffa66aca5edf246a
#
_entry.id   1f614ca8fd9f65dcffa66aca5edf246a
#
_cell.length_a   1.000
_cell.length_b   1.000
_cell.length_c   1.000
_cell.angle_alpha   90.00
_cell.angle_beta   90.00
_cell.angle_gamma   90.00
#
_symmetry.space_group_name_H-M   'P 1'
#
loop_
_entity.id
_entity.type
_entity.pdbx_description
1 polymer ?
#
loop_
_entity_poly.entity_id
_entity_poly.type
_entity_poly.pdbx_seq_one_letter_code
_entity_poly.pdbx_strand_id
1 'polypeptide(L)'
;MKIKDVSEKFQISPDTLRYYEKIGLIHNVSRDKNGIRNYSQENCNTIAFIKCMRAASVSIDGLSRYMELFQQGEATRKERRQILTEERDHLESRMKDIQEALQHLNWKFKMYDEGKF
;
A
#
# COMPACT_ATOMS: atom_id res chain seq x y z
N MET A 1 -0.95 -19.05 7.54
CA MET A 1 -1.82 -19.12 6.36
C MET A 1 -1.05 -19.48 5.10
N LYS A 2 -1.63 -20.27 4.26
CA LYS A 2 -1.07 -20.59 2.94
C LYS A 2 -1.31 -19.43 1.96
N ILE A 3 -0.49 -19.37 0.91
CA ILE A 3 -0.58 -18.28 -0.08
C ILE A 3 -1.98 -18.17 -0.71
N LYS A 4 -2.65 -19.29 -0.93
CA LYS A 4 -4.02 -19.31 -1.48
C LYS A 4 -4.98 -18.54 -0.57
N ASP A 5 -4.91 -18.79 0.74
CA ASP A 5 -5.79 -18.17 1.72
C ASP A 5 -5.52 -16.68 1.83
N VAL A 6 -4.24 -16.30 1.82
CA VAL A 6 -3.81 -14.89 1.86
C VAL A 6 -4.28 -14.17 0.59
N SER A 7 -4.11 -14.79 -0.57
CA SER A 7 -4.56 -14.26 -1.86
C SER A 7 -6.07 -13.99 -1.86
N GLU A 8 -6.84 -14.92 -1.37
CA GLU A 8 -8.30 -14.77 -1.28
C GLU A 8 -8.70 -13.68 -0.29
N LYS A 9 -8.07 -13.67 0.88
CA LYS A 9 -8.37 -12.70 1.95
C LYS A 9 -8.10 -11.26 1.51
N PHE A 10 -6.99 -11.01 0.85
CA PHE A 10 -6.57 -9.65 0.49
C PHE A 10 -6.86 -9.29 -0.96
N GLN A 11 -7.39 -10.22 -1.76
CA GLN A 11 -7.65 -9.99 -3.18
C GLN A 11 -6.38 -9.55 -3.93
N ILE A 12 -5.27 -10.24 -3.63
CA ILE A 12 -3.97 -10.04 -4.28
C ILE A 12 -3.56 -11.38 -4.87
N SER A 13 -3.16 -11.41 -6.14
CA SER A 13 -2.79 -12.67 -6.79
C SER A 13 -1.59 -13.32 -6.11
N PRO A 14 -1.50 -14.66 -6.15
CA PRO A 14 -0.31 -15.35 -5.63
C PRO A 14 0.99 -14.87 -6.27
N ASP A 15 0.99 -14.57 -7.56
CA ASP A 15 2.16 -14.06 -8.27
C ASP A 15 2.60 -12.71 -7.72
N THR A 16 1.67 -11.82 -7.43
CA THR A 16 1.97 -10.52 -6.82
C THR A 16 2.55 -10.68 -5.42
N LEU A 17 2.00 -11.61 -4.62
CA LEU A 17 2.53 -11.89 -3.28
C LEU A 17 3.96 -12.43 -3.35
N ARG A 18 4.25 -13.33 -4.29
CA ARG A 18 5.62 -13.83 -4.52
C ARG A 18 6.56 -12.73 -4.96
N TYR A 19 6.09 -11.84 -5.83
CA TYR A 19 6.86 -10.69 -6.28
C TYR A 19 7.19 -9.74 -5.11
N TYR A 20 6.21 -9.46 -4.25
CA TYR A 20 6.43 -8.62 -3.07
C TYR A 20 7.46 -9.21 -2.13
N GLU A 21 7.47 -10.52 -1.95
CA GLU A 21 8.50 -11.20 -1.17
C GLU A 21 9.86 -11.06 -1.85
N LYS A 22 9.92 -11.26 -3.17
CA LYS A 22 11.16 -11.19 -3.96
C LYS A 22 11.83 -9.82 -3.87
N ILE A 23 11.06 -8.75 -3.92
CA ILE A 23 11.60 -7.38 -3.87
C ILE A 23 11.80 -6.85 -2.44
N GLY A 24 11.52 -7.68 -1.42
CA GLY A 24 11.72 -7.31 -0.03
C GLY A 24 10.62 -6.45 0.57
N LEU A 25 9.47 -6.38 -0.07
CA LEU A 25 8.32 -5.66 0.47
C LEU A 25 7.65 -6.46 1.59
N ILE A 26 7.68 -7.78 1.49
CA ILE A 26 7.23 -8.70 2.53
C ILE A 26 8.45 -9.48 2.99
N HIS A 27 8.74 -9.45 4.30
CA HIS A 27 9.89 -10.12 4.89
C HIS A 27 9.46 -11.27 5.79
N ASN A 28 10.40 -12.19 6.01
CA ASN A 28 10.29 -13.25 7.02
C ASN A 28 9.05 -14.13 6.84
N VAL A 29 8.73 -14.47 5.61
CA VAL A 29 7.70 -15.48 5.34
C VAL A 29 8.30 -16.84 5.63
N SER A 30 7.78 -17.53 6.66
CA SER A 30 8.24 -18.86 7.04
C SER A 30 7.84 -19.88 5.99
N ARG A 31 8.60 -20.97 5.93
CA ARG A 31 8.26 -22.14 5.11
C ARG A 31 8.12 -23.35 6.00
N ASP A 32 7.18 -24.20 5.66
CA ASP A 32 7.02 -25.47 6.38
C ASP A 32 8.13 -26.48 5.97
N LYS A 33 8.08 -27.67 6.54
CA LYS A 33 9.06 -28.73 6.25
C LYS A 33 9.08 -29.16 4.78
N ASN A 34 8.01 -28.87 4.04
CA ASN A 34 7.93 -29.18 2.61
C ASN A 34 8.31 -27.98 1.73
N GLY A 35 8.82 -26.89 2.31
CA GLY A 35 9.19 -25.68 1.59
C GLY A 35 8.03 -24.78 1.20
N ILE A 36 6.84 -25.04 1.69
CA ILE A 36 5.63 -24.28 1.36
C ILE A 36 5.52 -23.07 2.28
N ARG A 37 5.23 -21.90 1.69
CA ARG A 37 5.07 -20.63 2.40
C ARG A 37 3.97 -20.72 3.47
N ASN A 38 4.28 -20.18 4.62
CA ASN A 38 3.33 -20.05 5.73
C ASN A 38 3.36 -18.62 6.26
N TYR A 39 2.36 -17.83 5.88
CA TYR A 39 2.26 -16.42 6.25
C TYR A 39 1.81 -16.27 7.69
N SER A 40 2.58 -15.52 8.47
CA SER A 40 2.26 -15.20 9.87
C SER A 40 1.23 -14.08 9.96
N GLN A 41 0.73 -13.84 11.17
CA GLN A 41 -0.14 -12.69 11.42
C GLN A 41 0.58 -11.37 11.11
N GLU A 42 1.87 -11.28 11.42
CA GLU A 42 2.67 -10.10 11.08
C GLU A 42 2.77 -9.90 9.57
N ASN A 43 2.98 -10.98 8.82
CA ASN A 43 2.96 -10.91 7.36
C ASN A 43 1.62 -10.39 6.85
N CYS A 44 0.52 -10.87 7.41
CA CYS A 44 -0.83 -10.42 7.02
C CYS A 44 -1.05 -8.95 7.36
N ASN A 45 -0.57 -8.48 8.49
CA ASN A 45 -0.65 -7.07 8.87
C ASN A 45 0.12 -6.20 7.88
N THR A 46 1.31 -6.64 7.48
CA THR A 46 2.12 -5.95 6.46
C THR A 46 1.41 -5.91 5.12
N ILE A 47 0.82 -7.02 4.70
CA ILE A 47 0.08 -7.10 3.43
C ILE A 47 -1.13 -6.17 3.45
N ALA A 48 -1.87 -6.10 4.55
CA ALA A 48 -2.98 -5.17 4.71
C ALA A 48 -2.54 -3.72 4.55
N PHE A 49 -1.42 -3.36 5.16
CA PHE A 49 -0.81 -2.02 5.04
C PHE A 49 -0.42 -1.73 3.59
N ILE A 50 0.29 -2.65 2.94
CA ILE A 50 0.72 -2.50 1.54
C ILE A 50 -0.50 -2.30 0.64
N LYS A 51 -1.52 -3.13 0.80
CA LYS A 51 -2.75 -3.05 0.01
C LYS A 51 -3.39 -1.67 0.13
N CYS A 52 -3.52 -1.16 1.35
CA CYS A 52 -4.10 0.16 1.62
C CYS A 52 -3.27 1.28 0.96
N MET A 53 -1.96 1.22 1.11
CA MET A 53 -1.06 2.23 0.55
C MET A 53 -1.03 2.18 -0.98
N ARG A 54 -1.05 0.99 -1.58
CA ARG A 54 -1.10 0.85 -3.03
C ARG A 54 -2.42 1.34 -3.61
N ALA A 55 -3.53 1.13 -2.91
CA ALA A 55 -4.82 1.68 -3.33
C ALA A 55 -4.80 3.21 -3.37
N ALA A 56 -4.03 3.84 -2.50
CA ALA A 56 -3.82 5.29 -2.50
C ALA A 56 -2.68 5.72 -3.44
N SER A 57 -2.11 4.79 -4.22
CA SER A 57 -1.02 5.00 -5.18
C SER A 57 0.32 5.40 -4.55
N VAL A 58 0.56 4.99 -3.32
CA VAL A 58 1.89 5.12 -2.72
C VAL A 58 2.82 4.18 -3.49
N SER A 59 4.02 4.65 -3.84
CA SER A 59 4.93 3.90 -4.70
C SER A 59 5.48 2.64 -4.02
N ILE A 60 5.74 1.62 -4.84
CA ILE A 60 6.40 0.39 -4.37
C ILE A 60 7.80 0.72 -3.84
N ASP A 61 8.53 1.63 -4.49
CA ASP A 61 9.87 2.04 -4.08
C ASP A 61 9.86 2.65 -2.67
N GLY A 62 8.91 3.54 -2.39
CA GLY A 62 8.78 4.14 -1.06
C GLY A 62 8.45 3.10 0.02
N LEU A 63 7.53 2.19 -0.28
CA LEU A 63 7.16 1.12 0.64
C LEU A 63 8.32 0.14 0.88
N SER A 64 9.05 -0.24 -0.18
CA SER A 64 10.20 -1.13 -0.08
C SER A 64 11.31 -0.52 0.76
N ARG A 65 11.59 0.76 0.57
CA ARG A 65 12.58 1.49 1.37
C ARG A 65 12.19 1.50 2.85
N TYR A 66 10.92 1.77 3.15
CA TYR A 66 10.41 1.73 4.52
C TYR A 66 10.59 0.35 5.14
N MET A 67 10.19 -0.70 4.42
CA MET A 67 10.27 -2.07 4.93
C MET A 67 11.73 -2.52 5.13
N GLU A 68 12.64 -2.12 4.25
CA GLU A 68 14.06 -2.42 4.40
C GLU A 68 14.62 -1.78 5.67
N LEU A 69 14.31 -0.51 5.91
CA LEU A 69 14.73 0.19 7.12
C LEU A 69 14.11 -0.43 8.38
N PHE A 70 12.86 -0.87 8.29
CA PHE A 70 12.19 -1.56 9.38
C PHE A 70 12.96 -2.81 9.81
N GLN A 71 13.50 -3.57 8.86
CA GLN A 71 14.31 -4.76 9.14
C GLN A 71 15.62 -4.43 9.84
N GLN A 72 16.13 -3.22 9.70
CA GLN A 72 17.36 -2.77 10.37
C GLN A 72 17.15 -2.39 11.84
N GLY A 73 15.89 -2.33 12.29
CA GLY A 73 15.54 -2.15 13.70
C GLY A 73 15.47 -0.71 14.19
N GLU A 74 15.59 -0.53 15.49
CA GLU A 74 15.34 0.74 16.20
C GLU A 74 16.22 1.91 15.75
N ALA A 75 17.43 1.63 15.27
CA ALA A 75 18.34 2.67 14.80
C ALA A 75 17.76 3.47 13.62
N THR A 76 16.80 2.91 12.89
CA THR A 76 16.19 3.54 11.71
C THR A 76 14.84 4.19 11.99
N ARG A 77 14.41 4.22 13.24
CA ARG A 77 13.08 4.72 13.62
C ARG A 77 12.80 6.13 13.10
N LYS A 78 13.76 7.03 13.23
CA LYS A 78 13.63 8.42 12.79
C LYS A 78 13.47 8.50 11.28
N GLU A 79 14.30 7.77 10.53
CA GLU A 79 14.23 7.72 9.06
C GLU A 79 12.90 7.14 8.58
N ARG A 80 12.44 6.05 9.23
CA ARG A 80 11.15 5.43 8.89
C ARG A 80 10.00 6.40 9.09
N ARG A 81 10.01 7.12 10.21
CA ARG A 81 8.97 8.12 10.49
C ARG A 81 8.99 9.24 9.45
N GLN A 82 10.17 9.64 8.99
CA GLN A 82 10.31 10.67 7.97
C GLN A 82 9.71 10.22 6.63
N ILE A 83 9.94 8.97 6.23
CA ILE A 83 9.34 8.41 5.01
C ILE A 83 7.81 8.44 5.11
N LEU A 84 7.25 8.01 6.23
CA LEU A 84 5.80 8.03 6.43
C LEU A 84 5.23 9.45 6.41
N THR A 85 5.95 10.42 6.96
CA THR A 85 5.56 11.83 6.95
C THR A 85 5.51 12.37 5.51
N GLU A 86 6.52 12.09 4.72
CA GLU A 86 6.56 12.49 3.31
C GLU A 86 5.43 11.87 2.50
N GLU A 87 5.15 10.59 2.72
CA GLU A 87 4.03 9.91 2.05
C GLU A 87 2.68 10.50 2.45
N ARG A 88 2.50 10.81 3.73
CA ARG A 88 1.29 11.48 4.21
C ARG A 88 1.10 12.83 3.53
N ASP A 89 2.17 13.63 3.45
CA ASP A 89 2.11 14.95 2.83
C ASP A 89 1.73 14.86 1.34
N HIS A 90 2.26 13.86 0.63
CA HIS A 90 1.89 13.60 -0.76
C HIS A 90 0.42 13.22 -0.88
N LEU A 91 -0.09 12.37 0.01
CA LEU A 91 -1.49 11.96 0.02
C LEU A 91 -2.43 13.13 0.32
N GLU A 92 -2.07 13.98 1.27
CA GLU A 92 -2.86 15.17 1.59
C GLU A 92 -2.93 16.14 0.42
N SER A 93 -1.82 16.33 -0.28
CA SER A 93 -1.75 17.16 -1.48
C SER A 93 -2.66 16.61 -2.59
N ARG A 94 -2.60 15.30 -2.82
CA ARG A 94 -3.44 14.63 -3.83
C ARG A 94 -4.92 14.68 -3.46
N MET A 95 -5.25 14.54 -2.20
CA MET A 95 -6.63 14.67 -1.72
C MET A 95 -7.18 16.06 -2.03
N LYS A 96 -6.37 17.10 -1.82
CA LYS A 96 -6.73 18.47 -2.15
C LYS A 96 -7.00 18.62 -3.64
N ASP A 97 -6.13 18.09 -4.50
CA ASP A 97 -6.29 18.14 -5.95
C ASP A 97 -7.57 17.43 -6.39
N ILE A 98 -7.88 16.28 -5.79
CA ILE A 98 -9.09 15.52 -6.08
C ILE A 98 -10.34 16.32 -5.65
N GLN A 99 -10.31 16.96 -4.49
CA GLN A 99 -11.40 17.80 -4.02
C GLN A 99 -11.67 18.95 -4.97
N GLU A 100 -10.62 19.60 -5.46
CA GLU A 100 -10.74 20.67 -6.46
C GLU A 100 -11.35 20.18 -7.77
N ALA A 101 -10.91 19.01 -8.23
CA ALA A 101 -11.46 18.40 -9.44
C ALA A 101 -12.96 18.08 -9.28
N LEU A 102 -13.35 17.56 -8.11
CA LEU A 102 -14.77 17.30 -7.81
C LEU A 102 -15.60 18.57 -7.81
N GLN A 103 -15.05 19.66 -7.27
CA GLN A 103 -15.74 20.96 -7.29
C GLN A 103 -16.01 21.43 -8.73
N HIS A 104 -15.02 21.30 -9.61
CA HIS A 104 -15.18 21.66 -11.03
C HIS A 104 -16.22 20.78 -11.72
N LEU A 105 -16.22 19.47 -11.46
CA LEU A 105 -17.21 18.57 -12.02
C LEU A 105 -18.61 18.89 -11.54
N ASN A 106 -18.78 19.17 -10.25
CA ASN A 106 -20.05 19.52 -9.65
C ASN A 106 -20.59 20.83 -10.24
N TRP A 107 -19.70 21.79 -10.49
CA TRP A 107 -20.09 23.02 -11.16
C TRP A 107 -20.59 22.75 -12.59
N LYS A 108 -19.92 21.89 -13.34
CA LYS A 108 -20.36 21.49 -14.69
C LYS A 108 -21.74 20.86 -14.65
N PHE A 109 -21.98 19.92 -13.73
CA PHE A 109 -23.29 19.29 -13.58
C PHE A 109 -24.38 20.31 -13.30
N LYS A 110 -24.10 21.28 -12.42
CA LYS A 110 -25.02 22.37 -12.13
C LYS A 110 -25.36 23.15 -13.40
N MET A 111 -24.35 23.45 -14.21
CA MET A 111 -24.58 24.17 -15.49
C MET A 111 -25.43 23.37 -16.46
N TYR A 112 -25.23 22.06 -16.56
CA TYR A 112 -26.09 21.18 -17.38
C TYR A 112 -27.50 21.14 -16.87
N ASP A 113 -27.69 21.03 -15.55
CA ASP A 113 -29.03 21.00 -14.94
C ASP A 113 -29.80 22.32 -15.15
N GLU A 114 -29.08 23.42 -15.23
CA GLU A 114 -29.65 24.74 -15.53
C GLU A 114 -29.79 25.01 -17.04
N GLY A 115 -29.46 24.04 -17.88
CA GLY A 115 -29.60 24.17 -19.34
C GLY A 115 -28.63 25.13 -20.01
N LYS A 116 -27.46 25.36 -19.40
CA LYS A 116 -26.46 26.32 -19.91
C LYS A 116 -25.43 25.73 -20.89
N PHE A 117 -25.41 24.45 -21.04
CA PHE A 117 -24.58 23.75 -22.03
C PHE A 117 -25.42 22.97 -23.02
#